data_18a186a29bce3525e98e625b92fb970c
#
_entry.id   18a186a29bce3525e98e625b92fb970c
#
_cell.length_a   1.000
_cell.length_b   1.000
_cell.length_c   1.000
_cell.angle_alpha   90.00
_cell.angle_beta   90.00
_cell.angle_gamma   90.00
#
_symmetry.space_group_name_H-M   'P 1'
#
loop_
_entity.id
_entity.type
_entity.pdbx_description
1 polymer ?
#
loop_
_entity_poly.entity_id
_entity_poly.type
_entity_poly.pdbx_seq_one_letter_code
_entity_poly.pdbx_strand_id
1 'polypeptide(L)'
;MKSLSEIETTVKRATKASGYSWGVAEETAKCVRLLESYGLPGIKHINNYFSERKKNSFQNLNLISERNPPSAKPYCPIILGVSFLDQSNSLEFLKKIELNNVAYPSIFLAFLSRTSEIIGKKIHLNLDKKEIILNLNLNIYSNIANNDFPSIANHLEISFLENIDSFSEEEWKNLYKLSEDTFVEESDSLKQGGAGAGLTDND
;
A
#
# COMPACT_ATOMS: atom_id res chain seq x y z
N MET A 1 -11.22 15.43 -18.60
CA MET A 1 -10.50 14.78 -17.46
C MET A 1 -11.02 13.36 -17.38
N LYS A 2 -10.16 12.36 -17.19
CA LYS A 2 -10.59 10.96 -17.00
C LYS A 2 -10.98 10.73 -15.55
N SER A 3 -12.04 9.94 -15.31
CA SER A 3 -12.41 9.56 -13.95
C SER A 3 -11.45 8.51 -13.38
N LEU A 4 -11.32 8.46 -12.06
CA LEU A 4 -10.46 7.45 -11.40
C LEU A 4 -10.93 6.01 -11.70
N SER A 5 -12.23 5.79 -11.86
CA SER A 5 -12.79 4.48 -12.26
C SER A 5 -12.43 4.11 -13.70
N GLU A 6 -12.46 5.08 -14.63
CA GLU A 6 -12.02 4.87 -16.02
C GLU A 6 -10.54 4.54 -16.08
N ILE A 7 -9.70 5.22 -15.28
CA ILE A 7 -8.27 4.95 -15.16
C ILE A 7 -8.04 3.53 -14.67
N GLU A 8 -8.67 3.14 -13.57
CA GLU A 8 -8.54 1.79 -13.00
C GLU A 8 -8.93 0.71 -14.02
N THR A 9 -10.09 0.85 -14.64
CA THR A 9 -10.56 -0.13 -15.63
C THR A 9 -9.62 -0.25 -16.83
N THR A 10 -9.12 0.88 -17.32
CA THR A 10 -8.21 0.91 -18.48
C THR A 10 -6.88 0.27 -18.14
N VAL A 11 -6.29 0.62 -16.98
CA VAL A 11 -5.01 0.06 -16.53
C VAL A 11 -5.13 -1.44 -16.26
N LYS A 12 -6.22 -1.91 -15.65
CA LYS A 12 -6.48 -3.35 -15.44
C LYS A 12 -6.43 -4.12 -16.77
N ARG A 13 -7.14 -3.63 -17.78
CA ARG A 13 -7.16 -4.27 -19.11
C ARG A 13 -5.80 -4.20 -19.80
N ALA A 14 -5.10 -3.07 -19.74
CA ALA A 14 -3.77 -2.91 -20.32
C ALA A 14 -2.74 -3.82 -19.66
N THR A 15 -2.77 -3.95 -18.33
CA THR A 15 -1.90 -4.86 -17.58
C THR A 15 -2.16 -6.31 -17.94
N LYS A 16 -3.43 -6.71 -18.07
CA LYS A 16 -3.80 -8.05 -18.54
C LYS A 16 -3.29 -8.31 -19.96
N ALA A 17 -3.48 -7.35 -20.87
CA ALA A 17 -3.00 -7.44 -22.25
C ALA A 17 -1.46 -7.49 -22.34
N SER A 18 -0.76 -6.97 -21.33
CA SER A 18 0.71 -7.05 -21.20
C SER A 18 1.20 -8.40 -20.65
N GLY A 19 0.30 -9.39 -20.47
CA GLY A 19 0.64 -10.77 -20.09
C GLY A 19 0.61 -11.09 -18.60
N TYR A 20 0.08 -10.20 -17.76
CA TYR A 20 -0.10 -10.47 -16.33
C TYR A 20 -1.40 -11.23 -16.03
N SER A 21 -1.49 -11.89 -14.89
CA SER A 21 -2.74 -12.51 -14.42
C SER A 21 -3.80 -11.44 -14.10
N TRP A 22 -5.08 -11.82 -14.05
CA TRP A 22 -6.15 -10.87 -13.70
C TRP A 22 -5.97 -10.28 -12.30
N GLY A 23 -5.55 -11.09 -11.30
CA GLY A 23 -5.29 -10.61 -9.95
C GLY A 23 -4.18 -9.55 -9.91
N VAL A 24 -3.03 -9.83 -10.56
CA VAL A 24 -1.94 -8.84 -10.68
C VAL A 24 -2.39 -7.58 -11.41
N ALA A 25 -3.21 -7.73 -12.46
CA ALA A 25 -3.73 -6.60 -13.21
C ALA A 25 -4.67 -5.72 -12.39
N GLU A 26 -5.48 -6.33 -11.54
CA GLU A 26 -6.38 -5.61 -10.63
C GLU A 26 -5.60 -4.82 -9.59
N GLU A 27 -4.64 -5.46 -8.92
CA GLU A 27 -3.81 -4.78 -7.92
C GLU A 27 -3.00 -3.63 -8.53
N THR A 28 -2.44 -3.83 -9.71
CA THR A 28 -1.73 -2.77 -10.46
C THR A 28 -2.65 -1.59 -10.78
N ALA A 29 -3.89 -1.87 -11.19
CA ALA A 29 -4.86 -0.84 -11.53
C ALA A 29 -5.26 0.01 -10.32
N LYS A 30 -5.50 -0.62 -9.16
CA LYS A 30 -5.75 0.07 -7.89
C LYS A 30 -4.57 0.97 -7.51
N CYS A 31 -3.33 0.50 -7.70
CA CYS A 31 -2.14 1.28 -7.42
C CYS A 31 -1.99 2.49 -8.35
N VAL A 32 -2.21 2.33 -9.65
CA VAL A 32 -2.14 3.46 -10.59
C VAL A 32 -3.25 4.48 -10.32
N ARG A 33 -4.47 4.03 -10.04
CA ARG A 33 -5.56 4.90 -9.59
C ARG A 33 -5.18 5.71 -8.35
N LEU A 34 -4.53 5.06 -7.38
CA LEU A 34 -4.05 5.71 -6.16
C LEU A 34 -3.02 6.81 -6.48
N LEU A 35 -2.04 6.53 -7.33
CA LEU A 35 -1.06 7.54 -7.75
C LEU A 35 -1.75 8.76 -8.40
N GLU A 36 -2.67 8.52 -9.32
CA GLU A 36 -3.39 9.61 -10.00
C GLU A 36 -4.28 10.42 -9.03
N SER A 37 -4.84 9.80 -8.00
CA SER A 37 -5.63 10.52 -6.98
C SER A 37 -4.78 11.50 -6.16
N TYR A 38 -3.47 11.26 -6.07
CA TYR A 38 -2.49 12.17 -5.44
C TYR A 38 -1.79 13.09 -6.44
N GLY A 39 -2.19 13.09 -7.71
CA GLY A 39 -1.50 13.86 -8.75
C GLY A 39 -0.09 13.34 -9.06
N LEU A 40 0.22 12.10 -8.69
CA LEU A 40 1.48 11.45 -9.01
C LEU A 40 1.40 10.78 -10.40
N PRO A 41 2.51 10.66 -11.13
CA PRO A 41 2.50 10.28 -12.55
C PRO A 41 2.29 8.77 -12.78
N GLY A 42 1.17 8.21 -12.32
CA GLY A 42 0.84 6.80 -12.41
C GLY A 42 0.68 6.31 -13.85
N ILE A 43 -0.19 6.96 -14.61
CA ILE A 43 -0.45 6.63 -16.03
C ILE A 43 0.83 6.79 -16.87
N LYS A 44 1.57 7.88 -16.68
CA LYS A 44 2.82 8.13 -17.40
C LYS A 44 3.81 6.98 -17.16
N HIS A 45 4.02 6.61 -15.91
CA HIS A 45 5.03 5.61 -15.56
C HIS A 45 4.63 4.20 -15.94
N ILE A 46 3.36 3.81 -15.78
CA ILE A 46 2.91 2.47 -16.20
C ILE A 46 2.98 2.31 -17.72
N ASN A 47 2.66 3.36 -18.48
CA ASN A 47 2.76 3.35 -19.93
C ASN A 47 4.22 3.23 -20.41
N ASN A 48 5.13 3.98 -19.81
CA ASN A 48 6.57 3.89 -20.08
C ASN A 48 7.11 2.50 -19.75
N TYR A 49 6.75 1.97 -18.57
CA TYR A 49 7.14 0.62 -18.16
C TYR A 49 6.69 -0.45 -19.16
N PHE A 50 5.42 -0.42 -19.62
CA PHE A 50 4.95 -1.38 -20.60
C PHE A 50 5.63 -1.23 -21.97
N SER A 51 5.99 0.00 -22.34
CA SER A 51 6.73 0.26 -23.58
C SER A 51 8.16 -0.28 -23.50
N GLU A 52 8.83 -0.09 -22.39
CA GLU A 52 10.17 -0.63 -22.17
C GLU A 52 10.17 -2.16 -22.04
N ARG A 53 9.18 -2.74 -21.38
CA ARG A 53 9.08 -4.20 -21.21
C ARG A 53 8.98 -4.97 -22.53
N LYS A 54 8.57 -4.33 -23.61
CA LYS A 54 8.60 -4.94 -24.95
C LYS A 54 10.02 -5.10 -25.50
N LYS A 55 10.97 -4.31 -25.01
CA LYS A 55 12.35 -4.25 -25.51
C LYS A 55 13.35 -4.82 -24.50
N ASN A 56 13.08 -4.66 -23.24
CA ASN A 56 13.95 -5.00 -22.12
C ASN A 56 13.30 -6.04 -21.22
N SER A 57 14.10 -6.91 -20.62
CA SER A 57 13.65 -7.84 -19.59
C SER A 57 13.85 -7.26 -18.21
N PHE A 58 12.92 -7.55 -17.29
CA PHE A 58 12.97 -7.19 -15.88
C PHE A 58 13.06 -8.44 -15.02
N GLN A 59 13.70 -8.32 -13.87
CA GLN A 59 13.84 -9.41 -12.91
C GLN A 59 12.61 -9.45 -12.01
N ASN A 60 12.07 -10.64 -11.76
CA ASN A 60 11.04 -10.84 -10.76
C ASN A 60 11.69 -11.15 -9.40
N LEU A 61 11.12 -10.58 -8.33
CA LEU A 61 11.46 -10.91 -6.96
C LEU A 61 10.18 -11.32 -6.24
N ASN A 62 10.03 -12.64 -6.02
CA ASN A 62 8.82 -13.21 -5.46
C ASN A 62 8.90 -13.44 -3.95
N LEU A 63 10.10 -13.55 -3.40
CA LEU A 63 10.34 -13.69 -1.97
C LEU A 63 11.18 -12.51 -1.48
N ILE A 64 10.63 -11.79 -0.53
CA ILE A 64 11.25 -10.59 0.03
C ILE A 64 11.96 -10.95 1.33
N SER A 65 13.15 -10.40 1.53
CA SER A 65 13.94 -10.53 2.74
C SER A 65 14.57 -9.19 3.12
N GLU A 66 15.22 -9.10 4.29
CA GLU A 66 15.93 -7.88 4.69
C GLU A 66 16.98 -7.47 3.67
N ARG A 67 17.75 -8.43 3.14
CA ARG A 67 18.74 -8.21 2.09
C ARG A 67 18.39 -9.04 0.87
N ASN A 68 17.99 -8.37 -0.17
CA ASN A 68 17.62 -9.01 -1.43
C ASN A 68 18.82 -9.05 -2.38
N PRO A 69 18.93 -10.10 -3.21
CA PRO A 69 20.09 -10.25 -4.10
C PRO A 69 20.18 -9.05 -5.06
N PRO A 70 21.39 -8.57 -5.35
CA PRO A 70 21.57 -7.60 -6.40
C PRO A 70 21.20 -8.23 -7.75
N SER A 71 20.47 -7.50 -8.58
CA SER A 71 20.10 -7.96 -9.91
C SER A 71 20.78 -7.13 -10.99
N ALA A 72 21.33 -7.82 -12.00
CA ALA A 72 21.87 -7.16 -13.19
C ALA A 72 20.79 -6.46 -14.03
N LYS A 73 19.54 -6.86 -13.88
CA LYS A 73 18.38 -6.27 -14.55
C LYS A 73 17.49 -5.59 -13.52
N PRO A 74 16.85 -4.46 -13.84
CA PRO A 74 15.94 -3.83 -12.92
C PRO A 74 14.82 -4.75 -12.47
N TYR A 75 14.46 -4.69 -11.20
CA TYR A 75 13.30 -5.42 -10.67
C TYR A 75 12.01 -4.88 -11.26
N CYS A 76 11.11 -5.81 -11.63
CA CYS A 76 9.75 -5.51 -12.08
C CYS A 76 8.95 -4.86 -10.94
N PRO A 77 8.50 -3.60 -11.05
CA PRO A 77 7.82 -2.91 -9.97
C PRO A 77 6.45 -3.53 -9.64
N ILE A 78 5.81 -4.16 -10.61
CA ILE A 78 4.49 -4.79 -10.46
C ILE A 78 4.63 -6.09 -9.65
N ILE A 79 5.52 -7.00 -10.07
CA ILE A 79 5.70 -8.28 -9.35
C ILE A 79 6.27 -8.03 -7.97
N LEU A 80 7.24 -7.12 -7.84
CA LEU A 80 7.77 -6.71 -6.55
C LEU A 80 6.66 -6.18 -5.63
N GLY A 81 5.79 -5.32 -6.15
CA GLY A 81 4.68 -4.74 -5.40
C GLY A 81 3.65 -5.78 -4.96
N VAL A 82 3.26 -6.69 -5.83
CA VAL A 82 2.37 -7.81 -5.48
C VAL A 82 3.01 -8.70 -4.42
N SER A 83 4.31 -9.00 -4.55
CA SER A 83 5.04 -9.80 -3.54
C SER A 83 5.05 -9.13 -2.16
N PHE A 84 5.11 -7.79 -2.11
CA PHE A 84 4.96 -7.05 -0.85
C PHE A 84 3.56 -7.16 -0.26
N LEU A 85 2.51 -7.07 -1.08
CA LEU A 85 1.13 -7.25 -0.60
C LEU A 85 0.90 -8.67 -0.06
N ASP A 86 1.34 -9.68 -0.81
CA ASP A 86 1.12 -11.08 -0.45
C ASP A 86 1.88 -11.50 0.81
N GLN A 87 3.02 -10.86 1.09
CA GLN A 87 3.88 -11.17 2.24
C GLN A 87 3.76 -10.15 3.38
N SER A 88 2.82 -9.21 3.30
CA SER A 88 2.69 -8.09 4.23
C SER A 88 2.80 -8.49 5.70
N ASN A 89 2.07 -9.53 6.13
CA ASN A 89 2.05 -10.01 7.51
C ASN A 89 3.41 -10.54 8.00
N SER A 90 4.27 -11.02 7.11
CA SER A 90 5.62 -11.47 7.49
C SER A 90 6.66 -10.37 7.38
N LEU A 91 6.46 -9.43 6.46
CA LEU A 91 7.39 -8.32 6.24
C LEU A 91 7.39 -7.31 7.39
N GLU A 92 6.29 -7.18 8.13
CA GLU A 92 6.19 -6.25 9.26
C GLU A 92 7.17 -6.55 10.39
N PHE A 93 7.67 -7.79 10.50
CA PHE A 93 8.66 -8.20 11.50
C PHE A 93 10.11 -7.93 11.07
N LEU A 94 10.33 -7.56 9.82
CA LEU A 94 11.63 -7.19 9.33
C LEU A 94 11.97 -5.75 9.77
N LYS A 95 13.18 -5.55 10.29
CA LYS A 95 13.62 -4.22 10.74
C LYS A 95 13.79 -3.27 9.56
N LYS A 96 14.34 -3.78 8.47
CA LYS A 96 14.65 -3.02 7.28
C LYS A 96 14.72 -3.94 6.07
N ILE A 97 14.23 -3.46 4.93
CA ILE A 97 14.31 -4.18 3.66
C ILE A 97 15.12 -3.33 2.68
N GLU A 98 16.19 -3.89 2.16
CA GLU A 98 17.05 -3.26 1.17
C GLU A 98 16.80 -3.86 -0.22
N LEU A 99 16.62 -2.99 -1.18
CA LEU A 99 16.41 -3.32 -2.59
C LEU A 99 17.33 -2.45 -3.45
N ASN A 100 17.88 -3.04 -4.50
CA ASN A 100 18.69 -2.32 -5.47
C ASN A 100 18.09 -2.49 -6.87
N ASN A 101 18.28 -1.47 -7.72
CA ASN A 101 17.92 -1.52 -9.13
C ASN A 101 16.41 -1.82 -9.35
N VAL A 102 15.52 -0.98 -8.81
CA VAL A 102 14.07 -1.11 -8.97
C VAL A 102 13.58 -0.20 -10.09
N ALA A 103 12.91 -0.79 -11.09
CA ALA A 103 12.31 -0.02 -12.18
C ALA A 103 11.05 0.72 -11.71
N TYR A 104 10.88 1.93 -12.22
CA TYR A 104 9.69 2.76 -11.98
C TYR A 104 9.22 2.74 -10.52
N PRO A 105 10.04 3.20 -9.58
CA PRO A 105 9.78 3.09 -8.14
C PRO A 105 8.48 3.78 -7.69
N SER A 106 7.96 4.73 -8.45
CA SER A 106 6.65 5.32 -8.19
C SER A 106 5.50 4.32 -8.27
N ILE A 107 5.57 3.34 -9.20
CA ILE A 107 4.58 2.27 -9.28
C ILE A 107 4.66 1.41 -8.02
N PHE A 108 5.87 1.05 -7.62
CA PHE A 108 6.11 0.28 -6.40
C PHE A 108 5.67 1.04 -5.13
N LEU A 109 5.85 2.37 -5.09
CA LEU A 109 5.40 3.23 -4.01
C LEU A 109 3.91 3.04 -3.66
N ALA A 110 3.06 2.92 -4.67
CA ALA A 110 1.64 2.71 -4.45
C ALA A 110 1.32 1.36 -3.81
N PHE A 111 2.07 0.32 -4.14
CA PHE A 111 1.97 -0.98 -3.48
C PHE A 111 2.43 -0.88 -2.02
N LEU A 112 3.51 -0.18 -1.73
CA LEU A 112 3.97 0.07 -0.35
C LEU A 112 2.94 0.85 0.47
N SER A 113 2.27 1.84 -0.12
CA SER A 113 1.19 2.57 0.54
C SER A 113 0.06 1.63 0.95
N ARG A 114 -0.34 0.71 0.09
CA ARG A 114 -1.35 -0.30 0.40
C ARG A 114 -0.86 -1.34 1.40
N THR A 115 0.42 -1.71 1.35
CA THR A 115 1.04 -2.57 2.37
C THR A 115 1.00 -1.91 3.75
N SER A 116 1.30 -0.61 3.84
CA SER A 116 1.17 0.20 5.06
C SER A 116 -0.25 0.13 5.65
N GLU A 117 -1.27 0.23 4.79
CA GLU A 117 -2.67 0.13 5.20
C GLU A 117 -3.01 -1.27 5.75
N ILE A 118 -2.57 -2.33 5.07
CA ILE A 118 -2.83 -3.73 5.48
C ILE A 118 -2.18 -4.05 6.83
N ILE A 119 -0.92 -3.64 7.00
CA ILE A 119 -0.14 -3.91 8.23
C ILE A 119 -0.58 -3.01 9.39
N GLY A 120 -1.13 -1.83 9.10
CA GLY A 120 -1.45 -0.85 10.13
C GLY A 120 -0.24 -0.09 10.65
N LYS A 121 0.88 -0.04 9.92
CA LYS A 121 2.12 0.68 10.28
C LYS A 121 2.51 1.68 9.20
N LYS A 122 3.08 2.79 9.61
CA LYS A 122 3.71 3.74 8.68
C LYS A 122 4.93 3.08 8.03
N ILE A 123 5.17 3.39 6.76
CA ILE A 123 6.37 2.97 6.05
C ILE A 123 7.23 4.19 5.77
N HIS A 124 8.49 4.14 6.15
CA HIS A 124 9.53 5.07 5.72
C HIS A 124 10.30 4.43 4.55
N LEU A 125 10.28 5.10 3.42
CA LEU A 125 11.01 4.72 2.21
C LEU A 125 12.10 5.74 1.94
N ASN A 126 13.35 5.30 1.92
CA ASN A 126 14.47 6.06 1.39
C ASN A 126 14.75 5.59 -0.04
N LEU A 127 14.63 6.51 -1.00
CA LEU A 127 14.80 6.27 -2.42
C LEU A 127 15.93 7.17 -2.93
N ASP A 128 17.12 6.61 -3.15
CA ASP A 128 18.29 7.34 -3.63
C ASP A 128 18.50 8.68 -2.88
N LYS A 129 18.44 8.65 -1.54
CA LYS A 129 18.53 9.82 -0.62
C LYS A 129 17.31 10.74 -0.60
N LYS A 130 16.22 10.38 -1.26
CA LYS A 130 14.92 11.05 -1.14
C LYS A 130 14.06 10.28 -0.15
N GLU A 131 13.39 10.99 0.74
CA GLU A 131 12.58 10.37 1.80
C GLU A 131 11.10 10.49 1.50
N ILE A 132 10.37 9.41 1.75
CA ILE A 132 8.93 9.33 1.60
C ILE A 132 8.38 8.63 2.83
N ILE A 133 7.37 9.20 3.44
CA ILE A 133 6.60 8.57 4.52
C ILE A 133 5.21 8.23 3.98
N LEU A 134 4.87 6.96 4.09
CA LEU A 134 3.57 6.42 3.73
C LEU A 134 2.79 6.17 5.01
N ASN A 135 1.61 6.75 5.11
CA ASN A 135 0.76 6.65 6.28
C ASN A 135 -0.43 5.72 6.01
N LEU A 136 -1.02 5.17 7.08
CA LEU A 136 -2.16 4.25 7.11
C LEU A 136 -3.34 4.70 6.27
N ASN A 137 -3.63 5.99 6.24
CA ASN A 137 -4.77 6.57 5.53
C ASN A 137 -4.36 7.19 4.18
N LEU A 138 -3.38 6.59 3.52
CA LEU A 138 -2.97 6.95 2.17
C LEU A 138 -2.36 8.36 2.05
N ASN A 139 -1.88 8.94 3.14
CA ASN A 139 -1.13 10.19 3.08
C ASN A 139 0.32 9.89 2.66
N ILE A 140 0.80 10.61 1.67
CA ILE A 140 2.17 10.51 1.19
C ILE A 140 2.86 11.83 1.51
N TYR A 141 3.88 11.77 2.38
CA TYR A 141 4.80 12.88 2.62
C TYR A 141 6.10 12.61 1.88
N SER A 142 6.55 13.56 1.10
CA SER A 142 7.76 13.39 0.30
C SER A 142 8.52 14.69 0.16
N ASN A 143 9.85 14.61 0.15
CA ASN A 143 10.74 15.69 -0.24
C ASN A 143 11.08 15.67 -1.74
N ILE A 144 10.39 14.85 -2.53
CA ILE A 144 10.55 14.79 -3.98
C ILE A 144 9.82 15.98 -4.60
N ALA A 145 10.58 16.94 -5.12
CA ALA A 145 10.02 18.10 -5.81
C ALA A 145 9.46 17.71 -7.19
N ASN A 146 8.36 18.36 -7.59
CA ASN A 146 7.79 18.29 -8.93
C ASN A 146 7.48 16.87 -9.46
N ASN A 147 7.21 15.90 -8.58
CA ASN A 147 6.94 14.52 -8.95
C ASN A 147 8.07 13.89 -9.81
N ASP A 148 9.30 14.32 -9.59
CA ASP A 148 10.49 13.84 -10.32
C ASP A 148 10.96 12.50 -9.78
N PHE A 149 10.21 11.46 -10.12
CA PHE A 149 10.59 10.08 -9.82
C PHE A 149 11.49 9.54 -10.94
N PRO A 150 12.61 8.88 -10.59
CA PRO A 150 13.48 8.27 -11.59
C PRO A 150 12.80 7.06 -12.26
N SER A 151 13.23 6.72 -13.46
CA SER A 151 12.83 5.48 -14.14
C SER A 151 13.43 4.23 -13.48
N ILE A 152 14.57 4.38 -12.84
CA ILE A 152 15.24 3.33 -12.06
C ILE A 152 15.73 3.93 -10.75
N ALA A 153 15.39 3.31 -9.62
CA ALA A 153 16.00 3.60 -8.34
C ALA A 153 17.17 2.65 -8.10
N ASN A 154 18.35 3.20 -7.86
CA ASN A 154 19.55 2.40 -7.61
C ASN A 154 19.52 1.74 -6.25
N HIS A 155 18.96 2.43 -5.25
CA HIS A 155 18.86 1.93 -3.89
C HIS A 155 17.54 2.35 -3.25
N LEU A 156 16.83 1.38 -2.67
CA LEU A 156 15.67 1.60 -1.82
C LEU A 156 15.87 0.94 -0.47
N GLU A 157 15.52 1.67 0.56
CA GLU A 157 15.47 1.19 1.93
C GLU A 157 14.07 1.42 2.49
N ILE A 158 13.47 0.36 3.01
CA ILE A 158 12.10 0.36 3.52
C ILE A 158 12.14 -0.05 4.98
N SER A 159 11.55 0.77 5.83
CA SER A 159 11.40 0.50 7.26
C SER A 159 9.96 0.68 7.69
N PHE A 160 9.48 -0.22 8.54
CA PHE A 160 8.17 -0.11 9.18
C PHE A 160 8.33 0.67 10.49
N LEU A 161 7.57 1.75 10.61
CA LEU A 161 7.62 2.60 11.80
C LEU A 161 6.56 2.14 12.80
N GLU A 162 6.98 1.90 14.03
CA GLU A 162 6.06 1.57 15.12
C GLU A 162 5.14 2.77 15.41
N ASN A 163 3.88 2.45 15.68
CA ASN A 163 2.96 3.44 16.19
C ASN A 163 3.29 3.70 17.67
N ILE A 164 3.53 4.94 17.98
CA ILE A 164 3.78 5.39 19.35
C ILE A 164 2.60 6.25 19.77
N ASP A 165 1.98 5.88 20.88
CA ASP A 165 0.90 6.67 21.44
C ASP A 165 1.45 8.02 21.88
N SER A 166 0.77 9.10 21.52
CA SER A 166 1.13 10.46 21.90
C SER A 166 0.51 10.89 23.25
N PHE A 167 -0.18 9.98 23.90
CA PHE A 167 -0.91 10.20 25.14
C PHE A 167 -0.41 9.23 26.23
N SER A 168 -0.60 9.62 27.48
CA SER A 168 -0.29 8.81 28.66
C SER A 168 -1.45 7.85 28.98
N GLU A 169 -1.15 6.78 29.72
CA GLU A 169 -2.15 5.86 30.25
C GLU A 169 -3.18 6.58 31.16
N GLU A 170 -2.78 7.64 31.81
CA GLU A 170 -3.67 8.43 32.68
C GLU A 170 -4.66 9.24 31.82
N GLU A 171 -4.19 9.90 30.77
CA GLU A 171 -5.05 10.62 29.82
C GLU A 171 -6.05 9.69 29.14
N TRP A 172 -5.60 8.48 28.74
CA TRP A 172 -6.48 7.47 28.18
C TRP A 172 -7.57 7.04 29.17
N LYS A 173 -7.19 6.71 30.41
CA LYS A 173 -8.14 6.29 31.45
C LYS A 173 -9.16 7.38 31.78
N ASN A 174 -8.73 8.63 31.84
CA ASN A 174 -9.62 9.77 32.10
C ASN A 174 -10.65 9.93 30.97
N LEU A 175 -10.20 9.83 29.72
CA LEU A 175 -11.08 9.91 28.55
C LEU A 175 -12.03 8.70 28.48
N TYR A 176 -11.52 7.49 28.76
CA TYR A 176 -12.33 6.28 28.79
C TYR A 176 -13.43 6.39 29.85
N LYS A 177 -13.09 6.84 31.07
CA LYS A 177 -14.07 7.04 32.12
C LYS A 177 -15.17 8.04 31.75
N LEU A 178 -14.81 9.11 31.06
CA LEU A 178 -15.80 10.05 30.54
C LEU A 178 -16.70 9.41 29.47
N SER A 179 -16.18 8.49 28.67
CA SER A 179 -16.96 7.78 27.65
C SER A 179 -17.98 6.83 28.25
N GLU A 180 -17.78 6.34 29.48
CA GLU A 180 -18.71 5.44 30.17
C GLU A 180 -20.07 6.12 30.41
N ASP A 181 -20.13 7.44 30.51
CA ASP A 181 -21.37 8.20 30.63
C ASP A 181 -22.31 8.05 29.41
N THR A 182 -21.78 7.56 28.30
CA THR A 182 -22.57 7.25 27.07
C THR A 182 -23.09 5.82 27.03
N PHE A 183 -22.66 4.96 27.95
CA PHE A 183 -23.12 3.58 27.98
C PHE A 183 -24.54 3.52 28.50
N VAL A 184 -25.42 2.93 27.72
CA VAL A 184 -26.77 2.67 28.13
C VAL A 184 -26.77 1.40 29.00
N GLU A 185 -27.39 1.47 30.19
CA GLU A 185 -27.56 0.29 31.03
C GLU A 185 -28.27 -0.83 30.22
N GLU A 186 -27.69 -2.03 30.24
CA GLU A 186 -28.30 -3.19 29.62
C GLU A 186 -29.64 -3.50 30.29
N SER A 187 -30.73 -3.15 29.66
CA SER A 187 -32.06 -3.60 30.07
C SER A 187 -32.42 -4.92 29.38
N ASP A 188 -33.26 -5.73 30.05
CA ASP A 188 -33.75 -6.98 29.46
C ASP A 188 -34.49 -6.74 28.13
N SER A 189 -35.09 -5.57 27.94
CA SER A 189 -35.68 -5.18 26.66
C SER A 189 -34.67 -4.93 25.57
N LEU A 190 -33.46 -4.42 25.87
CA LEU A 190 -32.38 -4.25 24.91
C LEU A 190 -31.75 -5.61 24.54
N LYS A 191 -31.65 -6.54 25.50
CA LYS A 191 -31.19 -7.91 25.23
C LYS A 191 -32.15 -8.67 24.32
N GLN A 192 -33.46 -8.45 24.44
CA GLN A 192 -34.48 -9.07 23.60
C GLN A 192 -34.68 -8.36 22.26
N GLY A 193 -34.29 -7.08 22.14
CA GLY A 193 -34.41 -6.28 20.94
C GLY A 193 -33.10 -6.17 20.13
N GLY A 194 -32.04 -6.86 20.52
CA GLY A 194 -30.79 -6.92 19.78
C GLY A 194 -31.01 -7.44 18.36
N ALA A 195 -30.48 -6.76 17.37
CA ALA A 195 -30.70 -7.02 15.96
C ALA A 195 -30.54 -8.52 15.63
N GLY A 196 -31.61 -9.20 15.28
CA GLY A 196 -31.64 -10.59 14.86
C GLY A 196 -31.95 -11.63 15.96
N ALA A 197 -32.25 -11.22 17.20
CA ALA A 197 -32.64 -12.11 18.29
C ALA A 197 -34.15 -12.07 18.58
N GLY A 198 -34.98 -11.93 17.59
CA GLY A 198 -36.42 -12.09 17.75
C GLY A 198 -36.76 -13.57 17.99
N LEU A 199 -37.43 -13.86 19.12
CA LEU A 199 -37.96 -15.20 19.47
C LEU A 199 -39.06 -15.70 18.50
N THR A 200 -39.25 -15.07 17.34
CA THR A 200 -40.33 -15.33 16.40
C THR A 200 -39.92 -15.57 14.95
N ASP A 201 -38.64 -15.82 14.68
CA ASP A 201 -38.19 -16.34 13.38
C ASP A 201 -38.20 -17.89 13.39
N ASN A 202 -39.40 -18.42 13.50
CA ASN A 202 -39.73 -19.78 13.14
C ASN A 202 -40.89 -19.72 12.12
N ASP A 203 -40.53 -19.59 10.83
CA ASP A 203 -41.32 -20.08 9.70
C ASP A 203 -40.41 -20.42 8.53
#